data_49226cc5c022f0f472d274380e8f9e50
#
_entry.id   49226cc5c022f0f472d274380e8f9e50
#
_cell.length_a   1.000
_cell.length_b   1.000
_cell.length_c   1.000
_cell.angle_alpha   90.00
_cell.angle_beta   90.00
_cell.angle_gamma   90.00
#
_symmetry.space_group_name_H-M   'P 1'
#
loop_
_entity.id
_entity.type
_entity.pdbx_description
1 polymer ?
#
loop_
_entity_poly.entity_id
_entity_poly.type
_entity_poly.pdbx_seq_one_letter_code
_entity_poly.pdbx_strand_id
1 'polypeptide(L)'
;MLYALRDPAGIPSHPIVFLVLGVLTLALHLAAVHVMLGAGALTLRGAFSASPHWRRLAAAMLSTSKIAVSVAIVLGVAPLLFVQVVYDPFWYTSNVLSAWWVIGFIVILIGGYIAMYMFYWKNHDIEQDGGRGGIWMVASLALLLLVGFIVHSLTNQMLFPEQWMAWYAPNEVVDPSGRSLHYWHLPRFGFFISLSAPVTGAWLYAYRRYLQGSANPDAAYLAWLQPLAHRLMVIGGVVSVLLGALWMATLPDKMAWFATSPWVFLALACLLATVALPRLLGKRIDDGLWGYAVFGVGAVALIVVGAVREVLRFVTLRGVHGYDALDYRINMDWYSTGLFFSTFGVLGAVTMGYLLTVAWQAGQTQGTYTPSPALNRLGNAAIGLLVLWTVAYFAVGFFVWAR
;
A
#
# COMPACT_ATOMS: atom_id res chain seq x y z
N MET A 1 -29.40 -9.51 13.92
CA MET A 1 -28.46 -10.60 14.14
C MET A 1 -27.00 -10.13 14.08
N LEU A 2 -26.53 -9.46 13.04
CA LEU A 2 -25.12 -9.04 12.90
C LEU A 2 -24.63 -8.08 13.99
N TYR A 3 -25.49 -7.20 14.50
CA TYR A 3 -25.16 -6.34 15.65
C TYR A 3 -24.85 -7.10 16.94
N ALA A 4 -25.45 -8.28 17.13
CA ALA A 4 -25.20 -9.12 18.30
C ALA A 4 -23.80 -9.79 18.28
N LEU A 5 -23.13 -9.76 17.14
CA LEU A 5 -21.77 -10.30 16.97
C LEU A 5 -20.67 -9.24 17.16
N ARG A 6 -21.05 -7.97 17.42
CA ARG A 6 -20.11 -6.91 17.74
C ARG A 6 -19.48 -7.14 19.12
N ASP A 7 -18.28 -6.61 19.30
CA ASP A 7 -17.65 -6.58 20.61
C ASP A 7 -18.53 -5.80 21.61
N PRO A 8 -19.03 -6.45 22.66
CA PRO A 8 -19.87 -5.80 23.67
C PRO A 8 -19.15 -4.71 24.46
N ALA A 9 -17.83 -4.76 24.56
CA ALA A 9 -17.01 -3.71 25.19
C ALA A 9 -17.03 -2.39 24.39
N GLY A 10 -17.34 -2.45 23.07
CA GLY A 10 -17.28 -1.31 22.19
C GLY A 10 -15.87 -0.99 21.70
N ILE A 11 -15.72 0.15 21.02
CA ILE A 11 -14.45 0.56 20.42
C ILE A 11 -13.85 1.79 21.12
N PRO A 12 -12.49 1.90 21.17
CA PRO A 12 -11.81 2.88 22.02
C PRO A 12 -11.84 4.32 21.47
N SER A 13 -12.43 4.57 20.29
CA SER A 13 -12.57 5.91 19.72
C SER A 13 -13.77 5.96 18.77
N HIS A 14 -14.09 7.16 18.23
CA HIS A 14 -15.18 7.31 17.30
C HIS A 14 -14.94 6.50 15.99
N PRO A 15 -15.94 5.75 15.45
CA PRO A 15 -15.77 4.90 14.27
C PRO A 15 -15.16 5.61 13.05
N ILE A 16 -15.49 6.89 12.85
CA ILE A 16 -14.97 7.69 11.73
C ILE A 16 -13.43 7.80 11.75
N VAL A 17 -12.82 7.77 12.94
CA VAL A 17 -11.35 7.80 13.08
C VAL A 17 -10.75 6.56 12.43
N PHE A 18 -11.31 5.38 12.70
CA PHE A 18 -10.84 4.12 12.12
C PHE A 18 -11.12 4.03 10.62
N LEU A 19 -12.25 4.56 10.14
CA LEU A 19 -12.56 4.61 8.71
C LEU A 19 -11.58 5.51 7.95
N VAL A 20 -11.31 6.71 8.45
CA VAL A 20 -10.39 7.67 7.82
C VAL A 20 -8.95 7.14 7.87
N LEU A 21 -8.49 6.65 9.02
CA LEU A 21 -7.16 6.07 9.16
C LEU A 21 -7.02 4.81 8.30
N GLY A 22 -8.08 4.00 8.20
CA GLY A 22 -8.12 2.84 7.32
C GLY A 22 -7.90 3.20 5.85
N VAL A 23 -8.52 4.26 5.36
CA VAL A 23 -8.32 4.77 3.99
C VAL A 23 -6.91 5.32 3.80
N LEU A 24 -6.42 6.16 4.71
CA LEU A 24 -5.10 6.78 4.59
C LEU A 24 -3.97 5.75 4.66
N THR A 25 -4.02 4.83 5.61
CA THR A 25 -3.00 3.79 5.75
C THR A 25 -3.05 2.78 4.60
N LEU A 26 -4.25 2.46 4.09
CA LEU A 26 -4.40 1.67 2.88
C LEU A 26 -3.76 2.35 1.66
N ALA A 27 -3.96 3.65 1.49
CA ALA A 27 -3.36 4.38 0.36
C ALA A 27 -1.83 4.38 0.43
N LEU A 28 -1.26 4.56 1.62
CA LEU A 28 0.19 4.46 1.84
C LEU A 28 0.70 3.03 1.56
N HIS A 29 -0.02 2.01 2.03
CA HIS A 29 0.27 0.62 1.73
C HIS A 29 0.23 0.35 0.22
N LEU A 30 -0.83 0.78 -0.46
CA LEU A 30 -0.96 0.63 -1.91
C LEU A 30 0.16 1.34 -2.67
N ALA A 31 0.56 2.56 -2.26
CA ALA A 31 1.69 3.25 -2.87
C ALA A 31 2.98 2.40 -2.79
N ALA A 32 3.28 1.85 -1.61
CA ALA A 32 4.44 0.98 -1.42
C ALA A 32 4.33 -0.33 -2.22
N VAL A 33 3.16 -0.98 -2.23
CA VAL A 33 2.91 -2.22 -3.00
C VAL A 33 3.08 -1.98 -4.50
N HIS A 34 2.52 -0.89 -5.03
CA HIS A 34 2.60 -0.60 -6.46
C HIS A 34 4.02 -0.26 -6.90
N VAL A 35 4.75 0.53 -6.10
CA VAL A 35 6.17 0.79 -6.34
C VAL A 35 6.97 -0.51 -6.26
N MET A 36 6.70 -1.37 -5.28
CA MET A 36 7.37 -2.67 -5.14
C MET A 36 7.15 -3.57 -6.35
N LEU A 37 5.90 -3.75 -6.78
CA LEU A 37 5.55 -4.59 -7.92
C LEU A 37 6.17 -4.06 -9.22
N GLY A 38 6.03 -2.76 -9.48
CA GLY A 38 6.56 -2.16 -10.70
C GLY A 38 8.09 -2.10 -10.71
N ALA A 39 8.72 -1.77 -9.59
CA ALA A 39 10.19 -1.80 -9.47
C ALA A 39 10.73 -3.22 -9.63
N GLY A 40 10.07 -4.24 -9.03
CA GLY A 40 10.42 -5.64 -9.22
C GLY A 40 10.31 -6.08 -10.69
N ALA A 41 9.24 -5.69 -11.39
CA ALA A 41 9.06 -5.96 -12.81
C ALA A 41 10.12 -5.27 -13.68
N LEU A 42 10.45 -4.00 -13.41
CA LEU A 42 11.51 -3.27 -14.10
C LEU A 42 12.89 -3.87 -13.81
N THR A 43 13.13 -4.32 -12.59
CA THR A 43 14.34 -5.07 -12.22
C THR A 43 14.47 -6.32 -13.06
N LEU A 44 13.44 -7.14 -13.12
CA LEU A 44 13.43 -8.37 -13.89
C LEU A 44 13.70 -8.09 -15.38
N ARG A 45 13.03 -7.08 -15.95
CA ARG A 45 13.22 -6.68 -17.35
C ARG A 45 14.63 -6.17 -17.63
N GLY A 46 15.19 -5.36 -16.73
CA GLY A 46 16.48 -4.70 -16.93
C GLY A 46 17.67 -5.62 -16.63
N ALA A 47 17.53 -6.54 -15.67
CA ALA A 47 18.58 -7.47 -15.25
C ALA A 47 19.12 -8.34 -16.43
N PHE A 48 18.24 -8.71 -17.35
CA PHE A 48 18.56 -9.56 -18.51
C PHE A 48 18.66 -8.75 -19.81
N SER A 49 18.81 -7.43 -19.72
CA SER A 49 18.99 -6.56 -20.89
C SER A 49 20.46 -6.38 -21.24
N ALA A 50 20.76 -6.28 -22.54
CA ALA A 50 22.08 -5.87 -23.00
C ALA A 50 22.34 -4.37 -22.85
N SER A 51 21.30 -3.54 -22.70
CA SER A 51 21.40 -2.09 -22.60
C SER A 51 21.95 -1.65 -21.24
N PRO A 52 23.00 -0.81 -21.20
CA PRO A 52 23.55 -0.28 -19.96
C PRO A 52 22.50 0.52 -19.14
N HIS A 53 21.67 1.31 -19.79
CA HIS A 53 20.60 2.07 -19.14
C HIS A 53 19.59 1.16 -18.44
N TRP A 54 19.21 0.03 -19.06
CA TRP A 54 18.32 -0.95 -18.44
C TRP A 54 18.96 -1.64 -17.24
N ARG A 55 20.26 -2.01 -17.31
CA ARG A 55 20.94 -2.63 -16.17
C ARG A 55 21.10 -1.66 -14.99
N ARG A 56 21.44 -0.41 -15.28
CA ARG A 56 21.50 0.66 -14.27
C ARG A 56 20.12 0.86 -13.61
N LEU A 57 19.05 0.89 -14.41
CA LEU A 57 17.70 0.97 -13.87
C LEU A 57 17.37 -0.27 -13.01
N ALA A 58 17.76 -1.46 -13.45
CA ALA A 58 17.53 -2.69 -12.69
C ALA A 58 18.21 -2.66 -11.33
N ALA A 59 19.46 -2.17 -11.22
CA ALA A 59 20.16 -2.01 -9.94
C ALA A 59 19.42 -1.07 -8.99
N ALA A 60 18.98 0.09 -9.48
CA ALA A 60 18.20 1.06 -8.70
C ALA A 60 16.83 0.51 -8.29
N MET A 61 16.13 -0.16 -9.21
CA MET A 61 14.79 -0.71 -8.95
C MET A 61 14.85 -1.95 -8.05
N LEU A 62 15.92 -2.73 -8.07
CA LEU A 62 16.15 -3.82 -7.12
C LEU A 62 16.24 -3.29 -5.68
N SER A 63 17.02 -2.24 -5.47
CA SER A 63 17.09 -1.58 -4.16
C SER A 63 15.75 -0.97 -3.75
N THR A 64 15.03 -0.35 -4.70
CA THR A 64 13.69 0.21 -4.49
C THR A 64 12.69 -0.87 -4.10
N SER A 65 12.61 -1.98 -4.84
CA SER A 65 11.63 -3.06 -4.56
C SER A 65 11.90 -3.74 -3.22
N LYS A 66 13.17 -3.94 -2.86
CA LYS A 66 13.59 -4.50 -1.57
C LYS A 66 13.15 -3.62 -0.38
N ILE A 67 13.30 -2.31 -0.49
CA ILE A 67 12.86 -1.38 0.54
C ILE A 67 11.32 -1.31 0.55
N ALA A 68 10.73 -1.19 -0.62
CA ALA A 68 9.29 -1.03 -0.76
C ALA A 68 8.50 -2.25 -0.25
N VAL A 69 9.01 -3.50 -0.40
CA VAL A 69 8.35 -4.68 0.17
C VAL A 69 8.30 -4.63 1.69
N SER A 70 9.39 -4.21 2.34
CA SER A 70 9.45 -4.07 3.80
C SER A 70 8.48 -2.98 4.28
N VAL A 71 8.47 -1.83 3.60
CA VAL A 71 7.54 -0.72 3.89
C VAL A 71 6.09 -1.16 3.66
N ALA A 72 5.80 -1.88 2.57
CA ALA A 72 4.47 -2.38 2.28
C ALA A 72 3.97 -3.34 3.37
N ILE A 73 4.78 -4.27 3.84
CA ILE A 73 4.42 -5.20 4.91
C ILE A 73 4.04 -4.43 6.19
N VAL A 74 4.88 -3.49 6.62
CA VAL A 74 4.63 -2.70 7.83
C VAL A 74 3.37 -1.85 7.69
N LEU A 75 3.22 -1.12 6.58
CA LEU A 75 2.05 -0.28 6.34
C LEU A 75 0.76 -1.07 6.14
N GLY A 76 0.83 -2.34 5.71
CA GLY A 76 -0.34 -3.19 5.50
C GLY A 76 -1.01 -3.65 6.79
N VAL A 77 -0.32 -3.63 7.91
CA VAL A 77 -0.89 -4.03 9.21
C VAL A 77 -1.99 -3.07 9.66
N ALA A 78 -1.78 -1.77 9.51
CA ALA A 78 -2.72 -0.77 10.02
C ALA A 78 -4.12 -0.83 9.38
N PRO A 79 -4.31 -0.84 8.04
CA PRO A 79 -5.64 -0.95 7.44
C PRO A 79 -6.31 -2.30 7.76
N LEU A 80 -5.52 -3.35 8.01
CA LEU A 80 -6.02 -4.65 8.43
C LEU A 80 -6.60 -4.58 9.86
N LEU A 81 -5.92 -3.87 10.77
CA LEU A 81 -6.42 -3.66 12.12
C LEU A 81 -7.69 -2.80 12.12
N PHE A 82 -7.73 -1.74 11.33
CA PHE A 82 -8.90 -0.85 11.30
C PHE A 82 -10.16 -1.54 10.75
N VAL A 83 -10.04 -2.41 9.75
CA VAL A 83 -11.19 -3.17 9.27
C VAL A 83 -11.70 -4.15 10.33
N GLN A 84 -10.83 -4.71 11.15
CA GLN A 84 -11.20 -5.59 12.25
C GLN A 84 -11.98 -4.87 13.36
N VAL A 85 -11.72 -3.57 13.57
CA VAL A 85 -12.38 -2.79 14.62
C VAL A 85 -13.81 -2.43 14.23
N VAL A 86 -14.06 -1.91 13.03
CA VAL A 86 -15.38 -1.38 12.64
C VAL A 86 -16.26 -2.37 11.88
N TYR A 87 -15.68 -3.45 11.37
CA TYR A 87 -16.39 -4.48 10.61
C TYR A 87 -16.11 -5.89 11.15
N ASP A 88 -15.85 -6.00 12.44
CA ASP A 88 -15.49 -7.24 13.13
C ASP A 88 -16.38 -8.45 12.76
N PRO A 89 -17.75 -8.39 12.79
CA PRO A 89 -18.57 -9.56 12.47
C PRO A 89 -18.34 -10.06 11.04
N PHE A 90 -18.13 -9.13 10.11
CA PHE A 90 -17.95 -9.45 8.69
C PHE A 90 -16.52 -9.95 8.40
N TRP A 91 -15.55 -9.28 8.99
CA TRP A 91 -14.15 -9.61 8.77
C TRP A 91 -13.77 -10.96 9.40
N TYR A 92 -14.14 -11.17 10.66
CA TYR A 92 -13.83 -12.44 11.33
C TYR A 92 -14.57 -13.63 10.71
N THR A 93 -15.84 -13.48 10.35
CA THR A 93 -16.57 -14.55 9.65
C THR A 93 -15.93 -14.88 8.31
N SER A 94 -15.58 -13.85 7.51
CA SER A 94 -14.86 -14.05 6.26
C SER A 94 -13.54 -14.81 6.44
N ASN A 95 -12.79 -14.48 7.50
CA ASN A 95 -11.53 -15.14 7.80
C ASN A 95 -11.72 -16.60 8.24
N VAL A 96 -12.71 -16.89 9.06
CA VAL A 96 -13.03 -18.25 9.49
C VAL A 96 -13.43 -19.14 8.31
N LEU A 97 -14.28 -18.63 7.41
CA LEU A 97 -14.70 -19.35 6.20
C LEU A 97 -13.54 -19.72 5.26
N SER A 98 -12.43 -19.01 5.37
CA SER A 98 -11.22 -19.22 4.54
C SER A 98 -9.96 -19.36 5.39
N ALA A 99 -10.07 -19.99 6.58
CA ALA A 99 -9.03 -20.02 7.61
C ALA A 99 -7.69 -20.60 7.12
N TRP A 100 -7.72 -21.60 6.24
CA TRP A 100 -6.52 -22.15 5.61
C TRP A 100 -5.71 -21.09 4.86
N TRP A 101 -6.41 -20.22 4.10
CA TRP A 101 -5.78 -19.14 3.35
C TRP A 101 -5.32 -18.00 4.27
N VAL A 102 -6.05 -17.73 5.35
CA VAL A 102 -5.67 -16.72 6.35
C VAL A 102 -4.37 -17.11 7.08
N ILE A 103 -4.17 -18.38 7.39
CA ILE A 103 -2.91 -18.86 7.94
C ILE A 103 -1.84 -18.95 6.86
N GLY A 104 -2.21 -19.49 5.70
CA GLY A 104 -1.31 -19.71 4.57
C GLY A 104 -0.73 -18.40 4.01
N PHE A 105 -1.49 -17.29 4.04
CA PHE A 105 -1.01 -16.03 3.46
C PHE A 105 0.26 -15.52 4.14
N ILE A 106 0.43 -15.77 5.45
CA ILE A 106 1.63 -15.37 6.19
C ILE A 106 2.85 -16.15 5.66
N VAL A 107 2.71 -17.46 5.47
CA VAL A 107 3.78 -18.31 4.94
C VAL A 107 4.13 -17.91 3.50
N ILE A 108 3.12 -17.65 2.67
CA ILE A 108 3.28 -17.20 1.29
C ILE A 108 3.98 -15.83 1.23
N LEU A 109 3.59 -14.90 2.12
CA LEU A 109 4.21 -13.58 2.24
C LEU A 109 5.69 -13.69 2.60
N ILE A 110 6.03 -14.51 3.60
CA ILE A 110 7.41 -14.77 4.01
C ILE A 110 8.20 -15.39 2.85
N GLY A 111 7.61 -16.35 2.15
CA GLY A 111 8.22 -16.96 0.96
C GLY A 111 8.51 -15.94 -0.13
N GLY A 112 7.56 -15.05 -0.44
CA GLY A 112 7.73 -13.97 -1.40
C GLY A 112 8.81 -12.97 -1.00
N TYR A 113 8.85 -12.61 0.28
CA TYR A 113 9.88 -11.75 0.85
C TYR A 113 11.27 -12.39 0.75
N ILE A 114 11.42 -13.63 1.19
CA ILE A 114 12.68 -14.38 1.10
C ILE A 114 13.15 -14.49 -0.36
N ALA A 115 12.25 -14.82 -1.28
CA ALA A 115 12.59 -14.92 -2.70
C ALA A 115 13.14 -13.60 -3.27
N MET A 116 12.58 -12.44 -2.88
CA MET A 116 13.10 -11.13 -3.27
C MET A 116 14.52 -10.90 -2.75
N TYR A 117 14.78 -11.26 -1.50
CA TYR A 117 16.12 -11.14 -0.90
C TYR A 117 17.11 -12.13 -1.48
N MET A 118 16.69 -13.34 -1.87
CA MET A 118 17.51 -14.31 -2.58
C MET A 118 17.95 -13.77 -3.97
N PHE A 119 17.00 -13.11 -4.68
CA PHE A 119 17.35 -12.43 -5.92
C PHE A 119 18.34 -11.29 -5.68
N TYR A 120 18.08 -10.43 -4.69
CA TYR A 120 18.98 -9.34 -4.31
C TYR A 120 20.39 -9.84 -3.96
N TRP A 121 20.47 -10.87 -3.14
CA TRP A 121 21.76 -11.43 -2.71
C TRP A 121 22.60 -11.98 -3.87
N LYS A 122 21.97 -12.52 -4.90
CA LYS A 122 22.63 -13.04 -6.11
C LYS A 122 23.02 -11.96 -7.13
N ASN A 123 22.54 -10.73 -6.97
CA ASN A 123 22.63 -9.68 -7.99
C ASN A 123 23.13 -8.33 -7.44
N HIS A 124 24.15 -8.36 -6.56
CA HIS A 124 24.76 -7.13 -6.06
C HIS A 124 25.33 -6.27 -7.17
N ASP A 125 25.97 -6.89 -8.16
CA ASP A 125 26.66 -6.22 -9.27
C ASP A 125 25.87 -6.30 -10.59
N ILE A 126 24.52 -6.27 -10.48
CA ILE A 126 23.60 -6.43 -11.62
C ILE A 126 23.86 -5.40 -12.75
N GLU A 127 24.35 -4.22 -12.42
CA GLU A 127 24.66 -3.17 -13.40
C GLU A 127 25.82 -3.60 -14.30
N GLN A 128 26.83 -4.26 -13.75
CA GLN A 128 28.04 -4.68 -14.45
C GLN A 128 27.86 -6.07 -15.09
N ASP A 129 27.48 -7.05 -14.28
CA ASP A 129 27.46 -8.46 -14.65
C ASP A 129 26.14 -8.92 -15.29
N GLY A 130 25.09 -8.10 -15.20
CA GLY A 130 23.71 -8.53 -15.56
C GLY A 130 23.09 -9.42 -14.49
N GLY A 131 21.86 -9.88 -14.75
CA GLY A 131 21.05 -10.61 -13.77
C GLY A 131 21.33 -12.12 -13.78
N ARG A 132 21.21 -12.73 -12.59
CA ARG A 132 21.29 -14.18 -12.36
C ARG A 132 20.08 -14.67 -11.57
N GLY A 133 19.58 -15.85 -11.91
CA GLY A 133 18.52 -16.49 -11.12
C GLY A 133 17.19 -15.73 -11.12
N GLY A 134 16.74 -15.25 -12.27
CA GLY A 134 15.48 -14.50 -12.45
C GLY A 134 14.24 -15.19 -11.87
N ILE A 135 14.29 -16.52 -11.71
CA ILE A 135 13.22 -17.32 -11.10
C ILE A 135 12.88 -16.82 -9.68
N TRP A 136 13.87 -16.34 -8.90
CA TRP A 136 13.63 -15.82 -7.56
C TRP A 136 12.79 -14.54 -7.56
N MET A 137 13.03 -13.62 -8.51
CA MET A 137 12.21 -12.42 -8.64
C MET A 137 10.81 -12.75 -9.17
N VAL A 138 10.71 -13.69 -10.13
CA VAL A 138 9.42 -14.18 -10.63
C VAL A 138 8.62 -14.83 -9.51
N ALA A 139 9.25 -15.72 -8.73
CA ALA A 139 8.61 -16.36 -7.57
C ALA A 139 8.16 -15.33 -6.52
N SER A 140 9.01 -14.34 -6.22
CA SER A 140 8.65 -13.27 -5.30
C SER A 140 7.41 -12.52 -5.76
N LEU A 141 7.40 -12.03 -7.00
CA LEU A 141 6.25 -11.27 -7.53
C LEU A 141 4.99 -12.14 -7.58
N ALA A 142 5.10 -13.40 -7.98
CA ALA A 142 3.96 -14.33 -8.03
C ALA A 142 3.38 -14.61 -6.64
N LEU A 143 4.23 -14.87 -5.64
CA LEU A 143 3.80 -15.11 -4.26
C LEU A 143 3.18 -13.85 -3.63
N LEU A 144 3.76 -12.67 -3.87
CA LEU A 144 3.21 -11.40 -3.36
C LEU A 144 1.89 -11.04 -4.06
N LEU A 145 1.72 -11.35 -5.34
CA LEU A 145 0.43 -11.22 -6.04
C LEU A 145 -0.61 -12.19 -5.47
N LEU A 146 -0.21 -13.42 -5.13
CA LEU A 146 -1.09 -14.39 -4.49
C LEU A 146 -1.54 -13.91 -3.09
N VAL A 147 -0.64 -13.31 -2.31
CA VAL A 147 -1.00 -12.65 -1.04
C VAL A 147 -2.07 -11.57 -1.28
N GLY A 148 -1.85 -10.71 -2.28
CA GLY A 148 -2.83 -9.69 -2.67
C GLY A 148 -4.18 -10.28 -3.07
N PHE A 149 -4.18 -11.40 -3.81
CA PHE A 149 -5.40 -12.10 -4.22
C PHE A 149 -6.16 -12.71 -3.04
N ILE A 150 -5.45 -13.31 -2.07
CA ILE A 150 -6.06 -13.85 -0.85
C ILE A 150 -6.77 -12.72 -0.09
N VAL A 151 -6.08 -11.63 0.22
CA VAL A 151 -6.67 -10.49 0.95
C VAL A 151 -7.81 -9.85 0.13
N HIS A 152 -7.67 -9.78 -1.20
CA HIS A 152 -8.75 -9.34 -2.09
C HIS A 152 -10.00 -10.21 -1.93
N SER A 153 -9.86 -11.54 -1.92
CA SER A 153 -10.98 -12.47 -1.74
C SER A 153 -11.62 -12.31 -0.37
N LEU A 154 -10.84 -12.27 0.71
CA LEU A 154 -11.35 -12.06 2.07
C LEU A 154 -12.15 -10.76 2.21
N THR A 155 -11.66 -9.67 1.61
CA THR A 155 -12.35 -8.37 1.64
C THR A 155 -13.58 -8.28 0.75
N ASN A 156 -13.73 -9.19 -0.21
CA ASN A 156 -14.94 -9.28 -1.03
C ASN A 156 -15.99 -10.19 -0.39
N GLN A 157 -15.60 -11.39 0.07
CA GLN A 157 -16.56 -12.33 0.65
C GLN A 157 -17.24 -11.80 1.94
N MET A 158 -16.60 -10.87 2.66
CA MET A 158 -17.23 -10.18 3.79
C MET A 158 -18.47 -9.36 3.39
N LEU A 159 -18.66 -9.03 2.10
CA LEU A 159 -19.79 -8.27 1.59
C LEU A 159 -21.00 -9.13 1.22
N PHE A 160 -20.93 -10.45 1.44
CA PHE A 160 -21.97 -11.41 1.08
C PHE A 160 -22.41 -12.27 2.27
N PRO A 161 -22.86 -11.65 3.40
CA PRO A 161 -23.27 -12.41 4.59
C PRO A 161 -24.44 -13.35 4.30
N GLU A 162 -25.27 -13.06 3.31
CA GLU A 162 -26.38 -13.92 2.86
C GLU A 162 -25.91 -15.27 2.28
N GLN A 163 -24.64 -15.37 1.85
CA GLN A 163 -24.08 -16.60 1.28
C GLN A 163 -23.25 -17.41 2.27
N TRP A 164 -22.95 -16.87 3.46
CA TRP A 164 -22.04 -17.51 4.39
C TRP A 164 -22.46 -18.92 4.81
N MET A 165 -23.77 -19.12 5.04
CA MET A 165 -24.25 -20.45 5.41
C MET A 165 -24.15 -21.45 4.25
N ALA A 166 -24.39 -21.02 3.01
CA ALA A 166 -24.19 -21.87 1.83
C ALA A 166 -22.70 -22.22 1.60
N TRP A 167 -21.79 -21.31 1.98
CA TRP A 167 -20.36 -21.58 1.93
C TRP A 167 -19.86 -22.46 3.06
N TYR A 168 -20.44 -22.29 4.27
CA TYR A 168 -20.07 -23.07 5.45
C TYR A 168 -20.66 -24.48 5.45
N ALA A 169 -21.86 -24.64 4.94
CA ALA A 169 -22.57 -25.93 4.89
C ALA A 169 -23.13 -26.21 3.47
N PRO A 170 -22.25 -26.39 2.46
CA PRO A 170 -22.69 -26.74 1.12
C PRO A 170 -23.46 -28.07 1.13
N ASN A 171 -24.64 -28.05 0.49
CA ASN A 171 -25.56 -29.21 0.49
C ASN A 171 -25.94 -29.70 1.91
N GLU A 172 -26.06 -28.78 2.86
CA GLU A 172 -26.42 -29.05 4.27
C GLU A 172 -25.34 -29.85 5.05
N VAL A 173 -24.15 -30.03 4.47
CA VAL A 173 -23.03 -30.69 5.13
C VAL A 173 -22.00 -29.64 5.54
N VAL A 174 -21.71 -29.56 6.83
CA VAL A 174 -20.75 -28.59 7.38
C VAL A 174 -19.33 -28.89 6.87
N ASP A 175 -18.70 -27.86 6.26
CA ASP A 175 -17.29 -27.88 5.88
C ASP A 175 -16.46 -26.91 6.76
N PRO A 176 -15.83 -27.41 7.84
CA PRO A 176 -15.01 -26.61 8.73
C PRO A 176 -13.58 -26.42 8.23
N SER A 177 -13.24 -26.89 7.01
CA SER A 177 -11.85 -26.95 6.53
C SER A 177 -11.23 -25.56 6.26
N GLY A 178 -12.04 -24.57 5.94
CA GLY A 178 -11.59 -23.23 5.56
C GLY A 178 -10.68 -23.19 4.32
N ARG A 179 -10.73 -24.22 3.46
CA ARG A 179 -9.83 -24.37 2.30
C ARG A 179 -10.23 -23.56 1.07
N SER A 180 -11.46 -23.04 1.04
CA SER A 180 -11.99 -22.32 -0.12
C SER A 180 -11.86 -20.82 0.04
N LEU A 181 -11.56 -20.12 -1.08
CA LEU A 181 -11.79 -18.69 -1.25
C LEU A 181 -13.13 -18.56 -1.97
N HIS A 182 -14.16 -18.16 -1.24
CA HIS A 182 -15.55 -18.30 -1.69
C HIS A 182 -15.99 -17.22 -2.68
N TYR A 183 -15.41 -16.00 -2.56
CA TYR A 183 -15.77 -14.92 -3.46
C TYR A 183 -14.58 -14.06 -3.84
N TRP A 184 -14.37 -13.90 -5.13
CA TRP A 184 -13.36 -13.02 -5.72
C TRP A 184 -13.89 -12.36 -6.99
N HIS A 185 -13.32 -11.21 -7.35
CA HIS A 185 -13.77 -10.41 -8.47
C HIS A 185 -12.56 -9.99 -9.32
N LEU A 186 -12.30 -10.71 -10.42
CA LEU A 186 -11.11 -10.51 -11.24
C LEU A 186 -10.97 -9.10 -11.81
N PRO A 187 -12.02 -8.45 -12.36
CA PRO A 187 -11.92 -7.08 -12.83
C PRO A 187 -11.44 -6.10 -11.76
N ARG A 188 -11.97 -6.22 -10.53
CA ARG A 188 -11.54 -5.42 -9.39
C ARG A 188 -10.07 -5.71 -9.01
N PHE A 189 -9.68 -6.97 -8.94
CA PHE A 189 -8.29 -7.34 -8.66
C PHE A 189 -7.35 -6.79 -9.74
N GLY A 190 -7.70 -7.00 -11.02
CA GLY A 190 -6.96 -6.48 -12.17
C GLY A 190 -6.82 -4.96 -12.14
N PHE A 191 -7.89 -4.23 -11.78
CA PHE A 191 -7.82 -2.77 -11.60
C PHE A 191 -6.75 -2.39 -10.58
N PHE A 192 -6.79 -2.97 -9.37
CA PHE A 192 -5.80 -2.65 -8.34
C PHE A 192 -4.37 -2.99 -8.80
N ILE A 193 -4.15 -4.16 -9.40
CA ILE A 193 -2.80 -4.54 -9.86
C ILE A 193 -2.30 -3.65 -11.00
N SER A 194 -3.18 -3.25 -11.92
CA SER A 194 -2.80 -2.39 -13.06
C SER A 194 -2.31 -1.01 -12.62
N LEU A 195 -2.74 -0.50 -11.46
CA LEU A 195 -2.24 0.76 -10.89
C LEU A 195 -0.72 0.73 -10.63
N SER A 196 -0.11 -0.45 -10.58
CA SER A 196 1.36 -0.56 -10.40
C SER A 196 2.13 0.10 -11.54
N ALA A 197 1.62 0.08 -12.76
CA ALA A 197 2.30 0.71 -13.89
C ALA A 197 2.29 2.25 -13.81
N PRO A 198 1.14 2.95 -13.67
CA PRO A 198 1.14 4.41 -13.58
C PRO A 198 1.80 4.92 -12.29
N VAL A 199 1.66 4.22 -11.15
CA VAL A 199 2.34 4.60 -9.91
C VAL A 199 3.85 4.47 -10.03
N THR A 200 4.35 3.40 -10.67
CA THR A 200 5.78 3.24 -10.95
C THR A 200 6.28 4.29 -11.94
N GLY A 201 5.50 4.62 -12.96
CA GLY A 201 5.82 5.72 -13.86
C GLY A 201 5.98 7.06 -13.11
N ALA A 202 5.05 7.36 -12.20
CA ALA A 202 5.14 8.53 -11.33
C ALA A 202 6.35 8.48 -10.39
N TRP A 203 6.67 7.30 -9.83
CA TRP A 203 7.89 7.07 -9.06
C TRP A 203 9.16 7.32 -9.87
N LEU A 204 9.20 6.91 -11.14
CA LEU A 204 10.35 7.17 -12.02
C LEU A 204 10.55 8.67 -12.29
N TYR A 205 9.49 9.50 -12.32
CA TYR A 205 9.63 10.95 -12.39
C TYR A 205 10.27 11.51 -11.11
N ALA A 206 9.85 11.02 -9.94
CA ALA A 206 10.48 11.40 -8.67
C ALA A 206 11.94 10.94 -8.60
N TYR A 207 12.24 9.71 -9.03
CA TYR A 207 13.58 9.16 -9.12
C TYR A 207 14.46 9.97 -10.10
N ARG A 208 13.94 10.31 -11.27
CA ARG A 208 14.63 11.15 -12.24
C ARG A 208 14.95 12.54 -11.64
N ARG A 209 13.98 13.14 -10.94
CA ARG A 209 14.21 14.43 -10.26
C ARG A 209 15.26 14.34 -9.17
N TYR A 210 15.28 13.24 -8.41
CA TYR A 210 16.31 12.96 -7.43
C TYR A 210 17.70 12.91 -8.07
N LEU A 211 17.86 12.18 -9.18
CA LEU A 211 19.13 12.06 -9.90
C LEU A 211 19.61 13.39 -10.51
N GLN A 212 18.71 14.28 -10.92
CA GLN A 212 19.04 15.62 -11.41
C GLN A 212 19.72 16.48 -10.32
N GLY A 213 19.43 16.22 -9.04
CA GLY A 213 20.05 16.89 -7.90
C GLY A 213 21.44 16.33 -7.52
N SER A 214 21.90 15.24 -8.13
CA SER A 214 23.21 14.65 -7.86
C SER A 214 24.34 15.54 -8.40
N ALA A 215 25.52 15.40 -7.82
CA ALA A 215 26.69 16.23 -8.19
C ALA A 215 27.13 16.06 -9.66
N ASN A 216 26.90 14.88 -10.27
CA ASN A 216 27.21 14.59 -11.66
C ASN A 216 26.01 13.89 -12.35
N PRO A 217 24.98 14.64 -12.75
CA PRO A 217 23.81 14.05 -13.39
C PRO A 217 24.14 13.57 -14.79
N ASP A 218 23.81 12.32 -15.09
CA ASP A 218 23.97 11.73 -16.43
C ASP A 218 22.79 12.14 -17.31
N ALA A 219 23.01 13.14 -18.17
CA ALA A 219 22.00 13.70 -19.04
C ALA A 219 21.40 12.66 -20.02
N ALA A 220 22.21 11.71 -20.52
CA ALA A 220 21.76 10.67 -21.46
C ALA A 220 20.81 9.69 -20.76
N TYR A 221 21.16 9.26 -19.55
CA TYR A 221 20.30 8.38 -18.73
C TYR A 221 19.00 9.08 -18.32
N LEU A 222 19.07 10.34 -17.91
CA LEU A 222 17.89 11.15 -17.55
C LEU A 222 16.95 11.35 -18.73
N ALA A 223 17.49 11.60 -19.94
CA ALA A 223 16.71 11.71 -21.17
C ALA A 223 16.03 10.39 -21.56
N TRP A 224 16.70 9.26 -21.31
CA TRP A 224 16.16 7.92 -21.55
C TRP A 224 15.06 7.53 -20.55
N LEU A 225 15.17 7.93 -19.27
CA LEU A 225 14.18 7.62 -18.24
C LEU A 225 12.84 8.29 -18.48
N GLN A 226 12.81 9.50 -18.98
CA GLN A 226 11.59 10.30 -19.11
C GLN A 226 10.52 9.65 -20.02
N PRO A 227 10.83 9.19 -21.25
CA PRO A 227 9.86 8.52 -22.09
C PRO A 227 9.42 7.16 -21.51
N LEU A 228 10.28 6.45 -20.79
CA LEU A 228 9.90 5.22 -20.10
C LEU A 228 8.86 5.49 -19.00
N ALA A 229 9.13 6.48 -18.12
CA ALA A 229 8.20 6.90 -17.08
C ALA A 229 6.84 7.31 -17.68
N HIS A 230 6.88 8.12 -18.74
CA HIS A 230 5.67 8.58 -19.43
C HIS A 230 4.87 7.42 -20.04
N ARG A 231 5.52 6.47 -20.71
CA ARG A 231 4.86 5.30 -21.29
C ARG A 231 4.18 4.45 -20.21
N LEU A 232 4.84 4.21 -19.08
CA LEU A 232 4.26 3.47 -17.96
C LEU A 232 3.00 4.17 -17.41
N MET A 233 3.05 5.50 -17.27
CA MET A 233 1.89 6.26 -16.79
C MET A 233 0.73 6.23 -17.79
N VAL A 234 0.99 6.46 -19.07
CA VAL A 234 -0.08 6.54 -20.08
C VAL A 234 -0.67 5.15 -20.34
N ILE A 235 0.16 4.16 -20.67
CA ILE A 235 -0.33 2.82 -20.99
C ILE A 235 -0.97 2.19 -19.75
N GLY A 236 -0.29 2.25 -18.61
CA GLY A 236 -0.80 1.73 -17.35
C GLY A 236 -2.08 2.45 -16.91
N GLY A 237 -2.14 3.77 -17.06
CA GLY A 237 -3.33 4.57 -16.76
C GLY A 237 -4.54 4.18 -17.63
N VAL A 238 -4.34 4.02 -18.93
CA VAL A 238 -5.41 3.54 -19.84
C VAL A 238 -5.90 2.16 -19.41
N VAL A 239 -4.98 1.22 -19.17
CA VAL A 239 -5.33 -0.14 -18.71
C VAL A 239 -6.09 -0.07 -17.37
N SER A 240 -5.66 0.78 -16.44
CA SER A 240 -6.34 0.94 -15.15
C SER A 240 -7.75 1.52 -15.32
N VAL A 241 -7.93 2.50 -16.18
CA VAL A 241 -9.27 3.06 -16.47
C VAL A 241 -10.18 1.99 -17.09
N LEU A 242 -9.69 1.21 -18.05
CA LEU A 242 -10.47 0.14 -18.70
C LEU A 242 -10.86 -0.95 -17.69
N LEU A 243 -9.92 -1.40 -16.84
CA LEU A 243 -10.20 -2.39 -15.80
C LEU A 243 -11.10 -1.83 -14.70
N GLY A 244 -10.98 -0.54 -14.36
CA GLY A 244 -11.87 0.15 -13.45
C GLY A 244 -13.30 0.24 -14.00
N ALA A 245 -13.46 0.58 -15.29
CA ALA A 245 -14.74 0.56 -15.96
C ALA A 245 -15.35 -0.85 -16.00
N LEU A 246 -14.54 -1.85 -16.31
CA LEU A 246 -14.97 -3.25 -16.28
C LEU A 246 -15.39 -3.68 -14.86
N TRP A 247 -14.65 -3.28 -13.83
CA TRP A 247 -15.05 -3.53 -12.44
C TRP A 247 -16.41 -2.90 -12.12
N MET A 248 -16.63 -1.65 -12.52
CA MET A 248 -17.92 -0.98 -12.28
C MET A 248 -19.06 -1.63 -13.09
N ALA A 249 -18.81 -2.03 -14.33
CA ALA A 249 -19.80 -2.70 -15.19
C ALA A 249 -20.16 -4.12 -14.73
N THR A 250 -19.28 -4.75 -13.94
CA THR A 250 -19.47 -6.13 -13.45
C THR A 250 -19.74 -6.20 -11.95
N LEU A 251 -20.15 -5.07 -11.34
CA LEU A 251 -20.59 -5.08 -9.95
C LEU A 251 -21.85 -5.96 -9.81
N PRO A 252 -21.97 -6.73 -8.72
CA PRO A 252 -23.21 -7.44 -8.40
C PRO A 252 -24.41 -6.48 -8.32
N ASP A 253 -25.61 -6.98 -8.68
CA ASP A 253 -26.84 -6.16 -8.75
C ASP A 253 -27.08 -5.28 -7.52
N LYS A 254 -26.84 -5.84 -6.33
CA LYS A 254 -26.97 -5.11 -5.05
C LYS A 254 -26.01 -3.92 -4.89
N MET A 255 -24.97 -3.85 -5.72
CA MET A 255 -23.94 -2.80 -5.72
C MET A 255 -23.91 -2.00 -7.03
N ALA A 256 -24.66 -2.38 -8.06
CA ALA A 256 -24.58 -1.83 -9.42
C ALA A 256 -24.81 -0.31 -9.46
N TRP A 257 -25.70 0.21 -8.60
CA TRP A 257 -25.96 1.64 -8.45
C TRP A 257 -24.70 2.46 -8.12
N PHE A 258 -23.67 1.84 -7.52
CA PHE A 258 -22.44 2.53 -7.15
C PHE A 258 -21.59 2.95 -8.37
N ALA A 259 -21.78 2.30 -9.51
CA ALA A 259 -21.05 2.61 -10.75
C ALA A 259 -21.24 4.06 -11.21
N THR A 260 -22.38 4.67 -10.87
CA THR A 260 -22.70 6.08 -11.17
C THR A 260 -22.47 7.02 -9.98
N SER A 261 -21.81 6.55 -8.93
CA SER A 261 -21.51 7.34 -7.74
C SER A 261 -20.51 8.47 -8.05
N PRO A 262 -20.67 9.66 -7.44
CA PRO A 262 -19.69 10.75 -7.55
C PRO A 262 -18.27 10.34 -7.17
N TRP A 263 -18.12 9.35 -6.28
CA TRP A 263 -16.83 8.80 -5.86
C TRP A 263 -16.07 8.12 -7.00
N VAL A 264 -16.79 7.41 -7.88
CA VAL A 264 -16.21 6.75 -9.06
C VAL A 264 -15.70 7.80 -10.05
N PHE A 265 -16.49 8.85 -10.30
CA PHE A 265 -16.08 9.97 -11.18
C PHE A 265 -14.91 10.75 -10.60
N LEU A 266 -14.86 10.95 -9.28
CA LEU A 266 -13.74 11.58 -8.61
C LEU A 266 -12.45 10.74 -8.76
N ALA A 267 -12.54 9.42 -8.58
CA ALA A 267 -11.39 8.54 -8.78
C ALA A 267 -10.90 8.57 -10.23
N LEU A 268 -11.83 8.52 -11.19
CA LEU A 268 -11.49 8.65 -12.61
C LEU A 268 -10.78 9.98 -12.90
N ALA A 269 -11.32 11.10 -12.38
CA ALA A 269 -10.71 12.43 -12.55
C ALA A 269 -9.30 12.48 -11.96
N CYS A 270 -9.09 11.92 -10.77
CA CYS A 270 -7.77 11.86 -10.13
C CYS A 270 -6.76 11.00 -10.92
N LEU A 271 -7.20 9.84 -11.44
CA LEU A 271 -6.36 9.00 -12.29
C LEU A 271 -5.99 9.69 -13.60
N LEU A 272 -6.96 10.33 -14.26
CA LEU A 272 -6.71 11.10 -15.48
C LEU A 272 -5.79 12.29 -15.22
N ALA A 273 -5.99 13.02 -14.11
CA ALA A 273 -5.10 14.12 -13.70
C ALA A 273 -3.66 13.62 -13.48
N THR A 274 -3.48 12.48 -12.81
CA THR A 274 -2.16 11.88 -12.60
C THR A 274 -1.47 11.58 -13.92
N VAL A 275 -2.17 10.98 -14.89
CA VAL A 275 -1.62 10.63 -16.21
C VAL A 275 -1.36 11.86 -17.07
N ALA A 276 -2.21 12.87 -17.00
CA ALA A 276 -2.09 14.10 -17.80
C ALA A 276 -1.00 15.05 -17.29
N LEU A 277 -0.73 15.04 -15.98
CA LEU A 277 0.15 16.02 -15.33
C LEU A 277 1.54 16.16 -15.97
N PRO A 278 2.28 15.10 -16.33
CA PRO A 278 3.58 15.23 -16.97
C PRO A 278 3.53 15.97 -18.31
N ARG A 279 2.46 15.77 -19.09
CA ARG A 279 2.26 16.50 -20.35
C ARG A 279 1.91 17.97 -20.13
N LEU A 280 1.08 18.27 -19.15
CA LEU A 280 0.68 19.62 -18.79
C LEU A 280 1.86 20.44 -18.26
N LEU A 281 2.76 19.81 -17.50
CA LEU A 281 3.98 20.44 -17.02
C LEU A 281 5.00 20.69 -18.14
N GLY A 282 5.05 19.82 -19.15
CA GLY A 282 6.03 19.91 -20.23
C GLY A 282 7.46 20.00 -19.70
N LYS A 283 8.22 21.06 -20.08
CA LYS A 283 9.59 21.29 -19.63
C LYS A 283 9.69 21.61 -18.12
N ARG A 284 8.62 22.18 -17.52
CA ARG A 284 8.59 22.53 -16.08
C ARG A 284 8.73 21.31 -15.16
N ILE A 285 8.54 20.09 -15.67
CA ILE A 285 8.71 18.86 -14.86
C ILE A 285 10.11 18.71 -14.30
N ASP A 286 11.10 19.36 -14.94
CA ASP A 286 12.50 19.33 -14.52
C ASP A 286 12.84 20.43 -13.51
N ASP A 287 11.93 21.36 -13.28
CA ASP A 287 12.14 22.50 -12.40
C ASP A 287 11.66 22.20 -10.97
N GLY A 288 12.33 22.77 -9.98
CA GLY A 288 11.92 22.75 -8.59
C GLY A 288 11.53 21.35 -8.09
N LEU A 289 10.30 21.19 -7.61
CA LEU A 289 9.77 19.95 -7.03
C LEU A 289 8.76 19.22 -7.94
N TRP A 290 8.55 19.66 -9.18
CA TRP A 290 7.49 19.13 -10.04
C TRP A 290 7.62 17.63 -10.33
N GLY A 291 8.83 17.12 -10.48
CA GLY A 291 9.05 15.67 -10.65
C GLY A 291 8.56 14.86 -9.44
N TYR A 292 8.71 15.38 -8.22
CA TYR A 292 8.15 14.76 -7.01
C TYR A 292 6.64 14.97 -6.90
N ALA A 293 6.14 16.12 -7.36
CA ALA A 293 4.71 16.42 -7.34
C ALA A 293 3.90 15.43 -8.19
N VAL A 294 4.45 14.91 -9.29
CA VAL A 294 3.82 13.85 -10.09
C VAL A 294 3.52 12.61 -9.23
N PHE A 295 4.48 12.19 -8.41
CA PHE A 295 4.27 11.06 -7.50
C PHE A 295 3.28 11.43 -6.37
N GLY A 296 3.37 12.66 -5.85
CA GLY A 296 2.43 13.17 -4.83
C GLY A 296 0.98 13.16 -5.31
N VAL A 297 0.71 13.61 -6.55
CA VAL A 297 -0.64 13.57 -7.15
C VAL A 297 -1.10 12.12 -7.32
N GLY A 298 -0.20 11.21 -7.73
CA GLY A 298 -0.50 9.77 -7.77
C GLY A 298 -0.87 9.20 -6.39
N ALA A 299 -0.18 9.62 -5.32
CA ALA A 299 -0.52 9.22 -3.96
C ALA A 299 -1.90 9.75 -3.53
N VAL A 300 -2.26 10.99 -3.89
CA VAL A 300 -3.60 11.53 -3.66
C VAL A 300 -4.66 10.71 -4.43
N ALA A 301 -4.38 10.34 -5.67
CA ALA A 301 -5.28 9.46 -6.44
C ALA A 301 -5.49 8.10 -5.74
N LEU A 302 -4.46 7.52 -5.11
CA LEU A 302 -4.59 6.29 -4.33
C LEU A 302 -5.44 6.49 -3.05
N ILE A 303 -5.40 7.66 -2.42
CA ILE A 303 -6.32 7.98 -1.30
C ILE A 303 -7.77 7.95 -1.78
N VAL A 304 -8.05 8.56 -2.92
CA VAL A 304 -9.40 8.56 -3.50
C VAL A 304 -9.84 7.16 -3.91
N VAL A 305 -8.97 6.35 -4.51
CA VAL A 305 -9.24 4.94 -4.84
C VAL A 305 -9.52 4.12 -3.55
N GLY A 306 -8.75 4.35 -2.49
CA GLY A 306 -8.99 3.77 -1.17
C GLY A 306 -10.35 4.17 -0.60
N ALA A 307 -10.73 5.45 -0.74
CA ALA A 307 -12.03 5.97 -0.32
C ALA A 307 -13.19 5.35 -1.12
N VAL A 308 -13.06 5.23 -2.45
CA VAL A 308 -14.04 4.52 -3.30
C VAL A 308 -14.31 3.12 -2.78
N ARG A 309 -13.25 2.36 -2.50
CA ARG A 309 -13.35 1.01 -1.94
C ARG A 309 -14.07 1.00 -0.59
N GLU A 310 -13.73 1.94 0.28
CA GLU A 310 -14.30 2.03 1.63
C GLU A 310 -15.77 2.47 1.60
N VAL A 311 -16.09 3.49 0.81
CA VAL A 311 -17.47 3.95 0.65
C VAL A 311 -18.36 2.84 0.06
N LEU A 312 -17.89 2.12 -0.97
CA LEU A 312 -18.61 0.98 -1.53
C LEU A 312 -18.93 -0.06 -0.44
N ARG A 313 -17.95 -0.41 0.40
CA ARG A 313 -18.15 -1.32 1.53
C ARG A 313 -19.18 -0.78 2.52
N PHE A 314 -18.94 0.43 3.01
CA PHE A 314 -19.77 1.07 4.02
C PHE A 314 -21.23 1.15 3.57
N VAL A 315 -21.48 1.65 2.35
CA VAL A 315 -22.84 1.84 1.85
C VAL A 315 -23.52 0.50 1.53
N THR A 316 -22.78 -0.50 1.05
CA THR A 316 -23.32 -1.84 0.83
C THR A 316 -23.76 -2.49 2.15
N LEU A 317 -22.90 -2.47 3.17
CA LEU A 317 -23.22 -3.08 4.46
C LEU A 317 -24.38 -2.35 5.15
N ARG A 318 -24.41 -1.01 5.05
CA ARG A 318 -25.50 -0.21 5.63
C ARG A 318 -26.81 -0.36 4.86
N GLY A 319 -26.80 -0.20 3.53
CA GLY A 319 -27.99 -0.15 2.71
C GLY A 319 -28.62 -1.52 2.44
N VAL A 320 -27.78 -2.56 2.26
CA VAL A 320 -28.26 -3.91 1.92
C VAL A 320 -28.46 -4.77 3.17
N HIS A 321 -27.57 -4.66 4.15
CA HIS A 321 -27.54 -5.55 5.32
C HIS A 321 -27.95 -4.87 6.62
N GLY A 322 -28.30 -3.56 6.58
CA GLY A 322 -28.72 -2.80 7.74
C GLY A 322 -27.63 -2.64 8.81
N TYR A 323 -26.35 -2.78 8.44
CA TYR A 323 -25.23 -2.65 9.37
C TYR A 323 -24.57 -1.29 9.24
N ASP A 324 -24.81 -0.41 10.19
CA ASP A 324 -24.15 0.90 10.26
C ASP A 324 -22.91 0.83 11.15
N ALA A 325 -21.72 0.96 10.53
CA ALA A 325 -20.47 1.00 11.27
C ALA A 325 -20.35 2.23 12.20
N LEU A 326 -21.13 3.29 11.97
CA LEU A 326 -21.14 4.49 12.82
C LEU A 326 -21.93 4.30 14.11
N ASP A 327 -22.82 3.28 14.19
CA ASP A 327 -23.61 2.93 15.39
C ASP A 327 -22.81 2.09 16.39
N TYR A 328 -21.48 2.02 16.26
CA TYR A 328 -20.67 1.28 17.21
C TYR A 328 -20.67 1.95 18.58
N ARG A 329 -20.83 1.16 19.65
CA ARG A 329 -20.68 1.67 21.01
C ARG A 329 -19.28 2.23 21.22
N ILE A 330 -19.16 3.49 21.61
CA ILE A 330 -17.88 4.13 21.88
C ILE A 330 -17.58 3.94 23.38
N ASN A 331 -16.49 3.26 23.67
CA ASN A 331 -15.90 3.15 25.01
C ASN A 331 -14.55 3.86 24.96
N MET A 332 -14.59 5.20 25.09
CA MET A 332 -13.43 6.05 24.85
C MET A 332 -12.27 5.71 25.78
N ASP A 333 -11.19 5.20 25.22
CA ASP A 333 -9.91 5.03 25.90
C ASP A 333 -8.95 6.14 25.48
N TRP A 334 -8.92 7.20 26.29
CA TRP A 334 -8.06 8.35 26.04
C TRP A 334 -6.58 8.01 26.10
N TYR A 335 -6.19 7.04 26.95
CA TYR A 335 -4.81 6.60 27.06
C TYR A 335 -4.33 5.92 25.77
N SER A 336 -5.02 4.87 25.33
CA SER A 336 -4.64 4.16 24.12
C SER A 336 -4.75 5.04 22.86
N THR A 337 -5.78 5.89 22.78
CA THR A 337 -5.93 6.85 21.67
C THR A 337 -4.80 7.89 21.67
N GLY A 338 -4.48 8.47 22.82
CA GLY A 338 -3.38 9.44 22.96
C GLY A 338 -2.02 8.79 22.67
N LEU A 339 -1.79 7.58 23.17
CA LEU A 339 -0.58 6.81 22.90
C LEU A 339 -0.40 6.52 21.41
N PHE A 340 -1.47 6.10 20.71
CA PHE A 340 -1.45 5.86 19.27
C PHE A 340 -1.04 7.13 18.49
N PHE A 341 -1.73 8.25 18.72
CA PHE A 341 -1.45 9.48 17.99
C PHE A 341 -0.10 10.10 18.34
N SER A 342 0.35 10.02 19.59
CA SER A 342 1.69 10.48 19.98
C SER A 342 2.79 9.63 19.36
N THR A 343 2.59 8.31 19.31
CA THR A 343 3.56 7.38 18.69
C THR A 343 3.68 7.60 17.19
N PHE A 344 2.58 7.55 16.46
CA PHE A 344 2.62 7.63 15.00
C PHE A 344 2.64 9.07 14.49
N GLY A 345 1.90 9.99 15.12
CA GLY A 345 1.82 11.39 14.70
C GLY A 345 3.05 12.21 15.09
N VAL A 346 3.54 12.09 16.32
CA VAL A 346 4.66 12.90 16.79
C VAL A 346 5.99 12.18 16.64
N LEU A 347 6.17 11.07 17.37
CA LEU A 347 7.44 10.33 17.36
C LEU A 347 7.75 9.79 15.96
N GLY A 348 6.76 9.19 15.28
CA GLY A 348 6.90 8.69 13.92
C GLY A 348 7.26 9.79 12.93
N ALA A 349 6.56 10.93 12.96
CA ALA A 349 6.82 12.05 12.04
C ALA A 349 8.22 12.64 12.23
N VAL A 350 8.66 12.86 13.47
CA VAL A 350 9.99 13.41 13.78
C VAL A 350 11.09 12.42 13.35
N THR A 351 10.96 11.16 13.72
CA THR A 351 11.95 10.12 13.40
C THR A 351 12.05 9.87 11.90
N MET A 352 10.91 9.68 11.23
CA MET A 352 10.89 9.45 9.78
C MET A 352 11.33 10.70 9.00
N GLY A 353 10.92 11.88 9.46
CA GLY A 353 11.37 13.16 8.88
C GLY A 353 12.89 13.30 8.94
N TYR A 354 13.51 12.96 10.07
CA TYR A 354 14.95 12.92 10.21
C TYR A 354 15.59 11.90 9.25
N LEU A 355 15.18 10.64 9.33
CA LEU A 355 15.78 9.56 8.54
C LEU A 355 15.64 9.78 7.04
N LEU A 356 14.48 10.19 6.57
CA LEU A 356 14.24 10.46 5.15
C LEU A 356 15.04 11.67 4.66
N THR A 357 15.18 12.72 5.47
CA THR A 357 15.97 13.89 5.12
C THR A 357 17.46 13.55 5.02
N VAL A 358 18.00 12.79 6.01
CA VAL A 358 19.39 12.31 5.98
C VAL A 358 19.63 11.44 4.75
N ALA A 359 18.76 10.45 4.50
CA ALA A 359 18.89 9.54 3.36
C ALA A 359 18.87 10.30 2.04
N TRP A 360 17.95 11.29 1.90
CA TRP A 360 17.85 12.11 0.69
C TRP A 360 19.09 12.99 0.46
N GLN A 361 19.58 13.70 1.49
CA GLN A 361 20.73 14.59 1.39
C GLN A 361 22.05 13.81 1.22
N ALA A 362 22.24 12.73 1.99
CA ALA A 362 23.42 11.88 1.88
C ALA A 362 23.54 11.24 0.50
N GLY A 363 22.44 10.78 -0.08
CA GLY A 363 22.45 10.17 -1.41
C GLY A 363 22.73 11.14 -2.57
N GLN A 364 22.67 12.46 -2.33
CA GLN A 364 23.05 13.49 -3.31
C GLN A 364 24.47 14.02 -3.13
N THR A 365 25.13 13.68 -2.02
CA THR A 365 26.46 14.17 -1.65
C THR A 365 27.53 13.18 -2.11
N GLN A 366 28.61 13.69 -2.67
CA GLN A 366 29.79 12.87 -2.91
C GLN A 366 30.70 12.88 -1.68
N GLY A 367 31.18 11.70 -1.26
CA GLY A 367 32.01 11.56 -0.07
C GLY A 367 31.22 11.48 1.23
N THR A 368 31.82 11.97 2.32
CA THR A 368 31.22 11.91 3.64
C THR A 368 30.17 13.02 3.82
N TYR A 369 28.91 12.64 4.03
CA TYR A 369 27.85 13.60 4.34
C TYR A 369 27.95 14.07 5.79
N THR A 370 27.91 15.38 6.00
CA THR A 370 27.83 16.00 7.33
C THR A 370 26.49 16.71 7.49
N PRO A 371 25.64 16.27 8.43
CA PRO A 371 24.33 16.89 8.63
C PRO A 371 24.45 18.36 9.07
N SER A 372 23.49 19.18 8.64
CA SER A 372 23.40 20.56 9.10
C SER A 372 23.07 20.64 10.61
N PRO A 373 23.40 21.76 11.30
CA PRO A 373 23.06 21.93 12.72
C PRO A 373 21.56 21.79 13.03
N ALA A 374 20.69 22.19 12.08
CA ALA A 374 19.25 22.01 12.20
C ALA A 374 18.85 20.53 12.16
N LEU A 375 19.46 19.78 11.22
CA LEU A 375 19.17 18.35 11.08
C LEU A 375 19.73 17.55 12.26
N ASN A 376 20.90 17.94 12.81
CA ASN A 376 21.42 17.35 14.04
C ASN A 376 20.48 17.58 15.24
N ARG A 377 19.90 18.80 15.36
CA ARG A 377 18.91 19.07 16.39
C ARG A 377 17.65 18.20 16.23
N LEU A 378 17.18 18.01 15.00
CA LEU A 378 16.06 17.12 14.72
C LEU A 378 16.38 15.67 15.09
N GLY A 379 17.59 15.17 14.79
CA GLY A 379 18.06 13.84 15.21
C GLY A 379 18.12 13.66 16.72
N ASN A 380 18.66 14.66 17.43
CA ASN A 380 18.71 14.66 18.89
C ASN A 380 17.29 14.69 19.48
N ALA A 381 16.35 15.46 18.89
CA ALA A 381 14.96 15.48 19.29
C ALA A 381 14.29 14.11 19.05
N ALA A 382 14.58 13.45 17.92
CA ALA A 382 14.06 12.10 17.65
C ALA A 382 14.53 11.08 18.68
N ILE A 383 15.82 11.11 19.04
CA ILE A 383 16.40 10.23 20.09
C ILE A 383 15.77 10.55 21.45
N GLY A 384 15.67 11.84 21.83
CA GLY A 384 15.08 12.26 23.09
C GLY A 384 13.61 11.84 23.21
N LEU A 385 12.82 12.01 22.16
CA LEU A 385 11.43 11.56 22.09
C LEU A 385 11.30 10.04 22.19
N LEU A 386 12.20 9.28 21.52
CA LEU A 386 12.23 7.83 21.59
C LEU A 386 12.49 7.33 23.01
N VAL A 387 13.49 7.92 23.68
CA VAL A 387 13.83 7.58 25.07
C VAL A 387 12.67 7.94 26.00
N LEU A 388 12.13 9.17 25.88
CA LEU A 388 10.98 9.63 26.68
C LEU A 388 9.77 8.70 26.47
N TRP A 389 9.44 8.38 25.25
CA TRP A 389 8.32 7.48 24.92
C TRP A 389 8.52 6.09 25.52
N THR A 390 9.73 5.52 25.37
CA THR A 390 10.07 4.20 25.91
C THR A 390 9.92 4.18 27.44
N VAL A 391 10.52 5.16 28.13
CA VAL A 391 10.44 5.28 29.58
C VAL A 391 8.98 5.47 30.03
N ALA A 392 8.22 6.36 29.40
CA ALA A 392 6.83 6.60 29.73
C ALA A 392 5.97 5.36 29.53
N TYR A 393 6.15 4.65 28.42
CA TYR A 393 5.41 3.42 28.10
C TYR A 393 5.61 2.35 29.18
N PHE A 394 6.87 2.05 29.53
CA PHE A 394 7.17 1.04 30.57
C PHE A 394 6.79 1.49 31.96
N ALA A 395 6.99 2.77 32.31
CA ALA A 395 6.61 3.29 33.61
C ALA A 395 5.09 3.21 33.87
N VAL A 396 4.29 3.62 32.85
CA VAL A 396 2.82 3.50 32.93
C VAL A 396 2.38 2.04 32.94
N GLY A 397 2.99 1.18 32.09
CA GLY A 397 2.70 -0.25 32.07
C GLY A 397 2.96 -0.91 33.43
N PHE A 398 4.10 -0.61 34.05
CA PHE A 398 4.44 -1.09 35.41
C PHE A 398 3.47 -0.57 36.47
N PHE A 399 3.13 0.71 36.41
CA PHE A 399 2.19 1.32 37.36
C PHE A 399 0.78 0.69 37.24
N VAL A 400 0.31 0.41 36.07
CA VAL A 400 -0.99 -0.26 35.83
C VAL A 400 -0.94 -1.73 36.30
N TRP A 401 0.19 -2.43 36.07
CA TRP A 401 0.36 -3.82 36.51
C TRP A 401 0.47 -3.96 38.03
N ALA A 402 1.08 -2.97 38.72
CA ALA A 402 1.30 -2.99 40.17
C ALA A 402 0.06 -2.60 41.00
N ARG A 403 -1.05 -2.18 40.36
CA ARG A 403 -2.36 -1.92 40.99
C ARG A 403 -3.24 -3.16 40.97
#